data_3f054e5461548f153bf076bbe52f0c6d
#
_entry.id   3f054e5461548f153bf076bbe52f0c6d
#
_cell.length_a   1.000
_cell.length_b   1.000
_cell.length_c   1.000
_cell.angle_alpha   90.00
_cell.angle_beta   90.00
_cell.angle_gamma   90.00
#
_symmetry.space_group_name_H-M   'P 1'
#
loop_
_entity.id
_entity.type
_entity.pdbx_description
1 polymer ?
#
loop_
_entity_poly.entity_id
_entity_poly.type
_entity_poly.pdbx_seq_one_letter_code
_entity_poly.pdbx_strand_id
1 'polypeptide(L)'
;MDNPFEGLKYDQDFETRAAGFVQERKLLEEKRREKRDTLYSTYAPMVNDVLDQLIAACQPGLWKKDSACENLYCCHIRWFAGPEEKFHDPYVEHHVVRRIIEVELEQSNDCEPFGFKITNHEALNRIVHAGLSKDELIRGIKEALTSSVAVQPVGV
;
A
#
# COMPACT_ATOMS: atom_id res chain seq x y z
N MET A 1 -44.81 32.90 -27.26
CA MET A 1 -44.63 32.42 -25.91
C MET A 1 -43.18 32.54 -25.50
N ASP A 2 -42.94 33.10 -24.38
CA ASP A 2 -41.60 33.30 -23.93
C ASP A 2 -41.03 32.00 -23.37
N ASN A 3 -39.81 31.67 -23.72
CA ASN A 3 -39.13 30.52 -23.19
C ASN A 3 -38.61 30.88 -21.79
N PRO A 4 -39.00 30.13 -20.74
CA PRO A 4 -38.52 30.43 -19.40
C PRO A 4 -37.01 30.29 -19.22
N PHE A 5 -36.32 29.63 -20.17
CA PHE A 5 -34.88 29.48 -20.10
C PHE A 5 -34.15 30.49 -21.03
N GLU A 6 -34.88 31.44 -21.60
CA GLU A 6 -34.26 32.46 -22.45
C GLU A 6 -33.28 33.28 -21.61
N GLY A 7 -32.10 33.49 -22.15
CA GLY A 7 -31.03 34.20 -21.46
C GLY A 7 -30.13 33.33 -20.57
N LEU A 8 -30.45 32.03 -20.42
CA LEU A 8 -29.64 31.13 -19.68
C LEU A 8 -28.33 30.88 -20.43
N LYS A 9 -27.21 31.07 -19.78
CA LYS A 9 -25.88 30.91 -20.38
C LYS A 9 -25.14 29.65 -19.92
N TYR A 10 -25.87 28.68 -19.44
CA TYR A 10 -25.30 27.46 -18.89
C TYR A 10 -24.37 26.74 -19.87
N ASP A 11 -24.84 26.59 -21.10
CA ASP A 11 -24.10 25.87 -22.14
C ASP A 11 -22.89 26.66 -22.64
N GLN A 12 -22.95 27.97 -22.63
CA GLN A 12 -21.89 28.85 -23.13
C GLN A 12 -20.64 28.77 -22.22
N ASP A 13 -20.84 28.56 -20.92
CA ASP A 13 -19.73 28.51 -19.95
C ASP A 13 -19.25 27.10 -19.66
N PHE A 14 -19.87 26.11 -20.28
CA PHE A 14 -19.58 24.71 -20.01
C PHE A 14 -18.12 24.34 -20.24
N GLU A 15 -17.56 24.70 -21.38
CA GLU A 15 -16.17 24.37 -21.72
C GLU A 15 -15.18 25.01 -20.77
N THR A 16 -15.43 26.25 -20.37
CA THR A 16 -14.57 26.95 -19.42
C THR A 16 -14.60 26.27 -18.06
N ARG A 17 -15.79 25.87 -17.57
CA ARG A 17 -15.93 25.14 -16.32
C ARG A 17 -15.27 23.76 -16.38
N ALA A 18 -15.48 23.05 -17.48
CA ALA A 18 -14.89 21.74 -17.68
C ALA A 18 -13.36 21.80 -17.70
N ALA A 19 -12.80 22.80 -18.38
CA ALA A 19 -11.35 23.02 -18.41
C ALA A 19 -10.80 23.32 -17.01
N GLY A 20 -11.53 24.13 -16.22
CA GLY A 20 -11.17 24.44 -14.85
C GLY A 20 -11.13 23.20 -13.96
N PHE A 21 -12.14 22.33 -14.05
CA PHE A 21 -12.19 21.09 -13.29
C PHE A 21 -11.06 20.14 -13.68
N VAL A 22 -10.76 20.02 -14.97
CA VAL A 22 -9.65 19.18 -15.44
C VAL A 22 -8.33 19.69 -14.88
N GLN A 23 -8.13 21.00 -14.86
CA GLN A 23 -6.91 21.60 -14.37
C GLN A 23 -6.74 21.39 -12.86
N GLU A 24 -7.81 21.59 -12.09
CA GLU A 24 -7.81 21.34 -10.66
C GLU A 24 -7.47 19.87 -10.34
N ARG A 25 -8.04 18.96 -11.12
CA ARG A 25 -7.80 17.54 -10.96
C ARG A 25 -6.34 17.18 -11.22
N LYS A 26 -5.74 17.75 -12.26
CA LYS A 26 -4.34 17.55 -12.58
C LYS A 26 -3.43 18.05 -11.45
N LEU A 27 -3.74 19.20 -10.88
CA LEU A 27 -2.97 19.75 -9.77
C LEU A 27 -3.05 18.88 -8.53
N LEU A 28 -4.24 18.33 -8.24
CA LEU A 28 -4.42 17.42 -7.12
C LEU A 28 -3.64 16.11 -7.32
N GLU A 29 -3.66 15.58 -8.53
CA GLU A 29 -2.92 14.37 -8.87
C GLU A 29 -1.41 14.58 -8.75
N GLU A 30 -0.90 15.73 -9.20
CA GLU A 30 0.51 16.09 -9.06
C GLU A 30 0.92 16.20 -7.59
N LYS A 31 0.11 16.87 -6.78
CA LYS A 31 0.39 17.00 -5.34
C LYS A 31 0.40 15.64 -4.63
N ARG A 32 -0.53 14.77 -4.99
CA ARG A 32 -0.56 13.41 -4.42
C ARG A 32 0.65 12.59 -4.84
N ARG A 33 1.05 12.73 -6.10
CA ARG A 33 2.24 12.04 -6.61
C ARG A 33 3.51 12.51 -5.89
N GLU A 34 3.68 13.81 -5.72
CA GLU A 34 4.81 14.37 -4.99
C GLU A 34 4.84 13.89 -3.55
N LYS A 35 3.69 13.90 -2.89
CA LYS A 35 3.57 13.43 -1.51
C LYS A 35 3.87 11.94 -1.39
N ARG A 36 3.37 11.12 -2.31
CA ARG A 36 3.67 9.70 -2.37
C ARG A 36 5.17 9.47 -2.52
N ASP A 37 5.80 10.18 -3.46
CA ASP A 37 7.23 10.02 -3.72
C ASP A 37 8.06 10.44 -2.50
N THR A 38 7.66 11.48 -1.81
CA THR A 38 8.31 11.93 -0.58
C THR A 38 8.15 10.88 0.53
N LEU A 39 6.95 10.34 0.72
CA LEU A 39 6.69 9.31 1.71
C LEU A 39 7.47 8.03 1.41
N TYR A 40 7.49 7.61 0.14
CA TYR A 40 8.26 6.45 -0.26
C TYR A 40 9.75 6.66 0.05
N SER A 41 10.30 7.79 -0.35
CA SER A 41 11.72 8.11 -0.10
C SER A 41 12.06 8.18 1.38
N THR A 42 11.11 8.60 2.21
CA THR A 42 11.31 8.72 3.65
C THR A 42 11.34 7.34 4.33
N TYR A 43 10.42 6.46 3.97
CA TYR A 43 10.25 5.19 4.67
C TYR A 43 10.89 3.99 3.98
N ALA A 44 11.13 4.04 2.68
CA ALA A 44 11.71 2.91 1.94
C ALA A 44 13.06 2.45 2.48
N PRO A 45 14.02 3.33 2.84
CA PRO A 45 15.30 2.86 3.37
C PRO A 45 15.14 2.01 4.64
N MET A 46 14.28 2.45 5.55
CA MET A 46 14.03 1.72 6.79
C MET A 46 13.31 0.40 6.53
N VAL A 47 12.25 0.41 5.73
CA VAL A 47 11.49 -0.79 5.42
C VAL A 47 12.33 -1.79 4.66
N ASN A 48 13.10 -1.35 3.68
CA ASN A 48 13.99 -2.22 2.92
C ASN A 48 15.08 -2.85 3.81
N ASP A 49 15.63 -2.09 4.75
CA ASP A 49 16.60 -2.62 5.69
C ASP A 49 16.00 -3.72 6.57
N VAL A 50 14.80 -3.49 7.07
CA VAL A 50 14.08 -4.49 7.88
C VAL A 50 13.75 -5.74 7.06
N LEU A 51 13.29 -5.56 5.83
CA LEU A 51 12.97 -6.70 4.95
C LEU A 51 14.23 -7.47 4.55
N ASP A 52 15.35 -6.80 4.34
CA ASP A 52 16.62 -7.46 4.06
C ASP A 52 17.07 -8.33 5.24
N GLN A 53 16.89 -7.84 6.45
CA GLN A 53 17.17 -8.60 7.65
C GLN A 53 16.24 -9.80 7.78
N LEU A 54 14.97 -9.63 7.47
CA LEU A 54 14.00 -10.72 7.47
C LEU A 54 14.37 -11.81 6.46
N ILE A 55 14.70 -11.41 5.24
CA ILE A 55 15.08 -12.32 4.17
C ILE A 55 16.32 -13.11 4.56
N ALA A 56 17.33 -12.44 5.13
CA ALA A 56 18.55 -13.09 5.57
C ALA A 56 18.30 -14.12 6.68
N ALA A 57 17.33 -13.84 7.54
CA ALA A 57 16.99 -14.76 8.63
C ALA A 57 16.10 -15.93 8.18
N CYS A 58 15.34 -15.77 7.12
CA CYS A 58 14.44 -16.81 6.64
C CYS A 58 15.13 -17.79 5.69
N GLN A 59 15.19 -17.48 4.44
CA GLN A 59 15.81 -18.37 3.44
C GLN A 59 16.57 -17.55 2.40
N PRO A 60 17.82 -17.21 2.66
CA PRO A 60 18.61 -16.43 1.73
C PRO A 60 18.66 -17.11 0.36
N GLY A 61 18.44 -16.34 -0.69
CA GLY A 61 18.45 -16.85 -2.05
C GLY A 61 17.10 -17.33 -2.57
N LEU A 62 16.14 -17.64 -1.70
CA LEU A 62 14.79 -18.02 -2.09
C LEU A 62 13.80 -16.87 -1.92
N TRP A 63 14.01 -16.04 -0.94
CA TRP A 63 13.16 -14.89 -0.69
C TRP A 63 13.70 -13.65 -1.38
N LYS A 64 12.79 -12.88 -1.92
CA LYS A 64 13.07 -11.61 -2.58
C LYS A 64 12.16 -10.54 -2.00
N LYS A 65 12.46 -9.29 -2.28
CA LYS A 65 11.59 -8.18 -1.90
C LYS A 65 11.17 -7.40 -3.14
N ASP A 66 10.03 -6.76 -3.05
CA ASP A 66 9.48 -5.92 -4.10
C ASP A 66 8.71 -4.77 -3.45
N SER A 67 8.33 -3.78 -4.22
CA SER A 67 7.52 -2.67 -3.74
C SER A 67 6.52 -2.23 -4.80
N ALA A 68 5.43 -1.65 -4.36
CA ALA A 68 4.40 -1.10 -5.22
C ALA A 68 3.94 0.25 -4.68
N CYS A 69 3.85 1.23 -5.56
CA CYS A 69 3.31 2.54 -5.23
C CYS A 69 2.16 2.81 -6.18
N GLU A 70 0.95 2.83 -5.65
CA GLU A 70 -0.25 3.09 -6.42
C GLU A 70 -0.75 4.50 -6.18
N ASN A 71 -1.30 5.11 -7.23
CA ASN A 71 -1.57 6.52 -7.26
C ASN A 71 -3.02 6.87 -7.53
N LEU A 72 -3.96 6.00 -7.27
CA LEU A 72 -5.33 6.25 -7.63
C LEU A 72 -6.00 7.29 -6.72
N TYR A 73 -6.59 6.91 -5.65
CA TYR A 73 -7.29 7.84 -4.77
C TYR A 73 -6.58 8.10 -3.44
N CYS A 74 -5.57 7.30 -3.15
CA CYS A 74 -4.75 7.44 -1.97
C CYS A 74 -3.32 7.02 -2.32
N CYS A 75 -2.37 7.47 -1.54
CA CYS A 75 -0.97 7.15 -1.78
C CYS A 75 -0.69 5.76 -1.21
N HIS A 76 -1.08 4.70 -1.91
CA HIS A 76 -0.81 3.35 -1.46
C HIS A 76 0.66 3.01 -1.67
N ILE A 77 1.36 2.76 -0.61
CA ILE A 77 2.75 2.37 -0.63
C ILE A 77 2.88 1.04 0.10
N ARG A 78 3.31 0.03 -0.60
CA ARG A 78 3.42 -1.32 -0.07
C ARG A 78 4.75 -1.94 -0.42
N TRP A 79 5.27 -2.75 0.48
CA TRP A 79 6.49 -3.52 0.28
C TRP A 79 6.18 -4.98 0.54
N PHE A 80 6.85 -5.87 -0.17
CA PHE A 80 6.61 -7.29 -0.09
C PHE A 80 7.91 -8.06 0.12
N ALA A 81 7.86 -9.13 0.88
CA ALA A 81 8.94 -10.09 0.98
C ALA A 81 8.38 -11.51 0.91
N GLY A 82 8.98 -12.36 0.11
CA GLY A 82 8.53 -13.74 -0.08
C GLY A 82 9.25 -14.41 -1.23
N PRO A 83 8.87 -15.65 -1.58
CA PRO A 83 9.41 -16.32 -2.76
C PRO A 83 9.10 -15.55 -4.05
N GLU A 84 10.11 -15.32 -4.87
CA GLU A 84 10.02 -14.46 -6.05
C GLU A 84 8.84 -14.76 -6.97
N GLU A 85 8.56 -16.00 -7.19
CA GLU A 85 7.50 -16.45 -8.10
C GLU A 85 6.09 -16.09 -7.65
N LYS A 86 5.92 -15.61 -6.42
CA LYS A 86 4.61 -15.30 -5.85
C LYS A 86 4.25 -13.82 -5.85
N PHE A 87 5.17 -12.95 -6.31
CA PHE A 87 4.92 -11.52 -6.21
C PHE A 87 3.90 -10.96 -7.21
N HIS A 88 3.87 -11.49 -8.40
CA HIS A 88 3.21 -10.81 -9.50
C HIS A 88 1.73 -11.13 -9.66
N ASP A 89 1.23 -12.17 -9.06
CA ASP A 89 -0.18 -12.50 -9.16
C ASP A 89 -0.73 -13.10 -7.88
N PRO A 90 -1.20 -12.24 -6.98
CA PRO A 90 -1.76 -12.70 -5.72
C PRO A 90 -3.09 -13.44 -5.86
N TYR A 91 -3.71 -13.45 -7.03
CA TYR A 91 -5.05 -14.00 -7.21
C TYR A 91 -5.13 -15.21 -8.11
N VAL A 92 -4.03 -15.64 -8.74
CA VAL A 92 -4.07 -16.72 -9.71
C VAL A 92 -4.42 -18.06 -9.11
N GLU A 93 -4.02 -18.32 -7.89
CA GLU A 93 -4.29 -19.60 -7.28
C GLU A 93 -4.95 -19.43 -5.93
N HIS A 94 -6.27 -19.55 -5.89
CA HIS A 94 -7.06 -19.33 -4.68
C HIS A 94 -6.81 -20.38 -3.59
N HIS A 95 -6.19 -21.50 -3.91
CA HIS A 95 -6.01 -22.60 -2.98
C HIS A 95 -4.57 -22.76 -2.48
N VAL A 96 -3.64 -21.94 -2.96
CA VAL A 96 -2.25 -22.01 -2.52
C VAL A 96 -1.99 -21.01 -1.41
N VAL A 97 -1.51 -21.49 -0.29
CA VAL A 97 -1.07 -20.64 0.80
C VAL A 97 0.20 -19.93 0.36
N ARG A 98 0.21 -18.60 0.43
CA ARG A 98 1.33 -17.81 -0.03
C ARG A 98 2.19 -17.36 1.12
N ARG A 99 3.48 -17.55 0.98
CA ARG A 99 4.45 -17.14 1.99
C ARG A 99 4.92 -15.72 1.71
N ILE A 100 4.01 -14.79 1.79
CA ILE A 100 4.29 -13.37 1.51
C ILE A 100 3.98 -12.54 2.74
N ILE A 101 4.92 -11.68 3.10
CA ILE A 101 4.72 -10.62 4.08
C ILE A 101 4.54 -9.33 3.31
N GLU A 102 3.47 -8.65 3.58
CA GLU A 102 3.18 -7.34 3.00
C GLU A 102 3.25 -6.29 4.10
N VAL A 103 3.96 -5.21 3.83
CA VAL A 103 4.02 -4.04 4.70
C VAL A 103 3.42 -2.86 3.96
N GLU A 104 2.34 -2.30 4.48
CA GLU A 104 1.68 -1.16 3.88
C GLU A 104 1.81 0.05 4.80
N LEU A 105 2.18 1.19 4.26
CA LEU A 105 2.21 2.44 5.02
C LEU A 105 0.77 2.92 5.21
N GLU A 106 0.33 2.99 6.46
CA GLU A 106 -1.00 3.47 6.80
C GLU A 106 -1.02 4.99 6.85
N GLN A 107 -1.97 5.60 6.18
CA GLN A 107 -2.08 7.03 6.04
C GLN A 107 -3.49 7.50 6.27
N SER A 108 -3.63 8.72 6.77
CA SER A 108 -4.93 9.38 6.85
C SER A 108 -5.41 9.80 5.46
N ASN A 109 -6.63 10.32 5.38
CA ASN A 109 -7.18 10.83 4.12
C ASN A 109 -6.33 11.94 3.49
N ASP A 110 -5.57 12.66 4.32
CA ASP A 110 -4.67 13.72 3.86
C ASP A 110 -3.26 13.19 3.56
N CYS A 111 -3.11 11.88 3.47
CA CYS A 111 -1.84 11.19 3.23
C CYS A 111 -0.80 11.46 4.34
N GLU A 112 -1.26 11.62 5.57
CA GLU A 112 -0.36 11.72 6.72
C GLU A 112 -0.11 10.32 7.29
N PRO A 113 1.16 9.88 7.35
CA PRO A 113 1.47 8.54 7.82
C PRO A 113 1.27 8.43 9.33
N PHE A 114 0.72 7.31 9.79
CA PHE A 114 0.55 7.06 11.21
C PHE A 114 0.98 5.66 11.65
N GLY A 115 1.29 4.78 10.76
CA GLY A 115 1.72 3.43 11.12
C GLY A 115 1.95 2.55 9.91
N PHE A 116 2.20 1.27 10.20
CA PHE A 116 2.32 0.24 9.19
C PHE A 116 1.29 -0.85 9.45
N LYS A 117 0.69 -1.34 8.38
CA LYS A 117 -0.17 -2.52 8.41
C LYS A 117 0.64 -3.66 7.82
N ILE A 118 0.83 -4.70 8.60
CA ILE A 118 1.62 -5.85 8.20
C ILE A 118 0.66 -7.02 8.00
N THR A 119 0.68 -7.62 6.82
CA THR A 119 -0.17 -8.75 6.51
C THR A 119 0.70 -9.98 6.22
N ASN A 120 0.49 -11.04 6.98
CA ASN A 120 1.09 -12.32 6.71
C ASN A 120 0.07 -13.15 5.93
N HIS A 121 0.30 -13.29 4.63
CA HIS A 121 -0.63 -13.99 3.74
C HIS A 121 -0.64 -15.50 3.95
N GLU A 122 0.41 -16.06 4.55
CA GLU A 122 0.46 -17.49 4.87
C GLU A 122 -0.51 -17.86 5.99
N ALA A 123 -0.72 -16.98 6.95
CA ALA A 123 -1.54 -17.26 8.12
C ALA A 123 -2.97 -16.72 8.00
N LEU A 124 -3.63 -17.06 6.91
CA LEU A 124 -5.01 -16.62 6.63
C LEU A 124 -5.15 -15.10 6.70
N ASN A 125 -4.18 -14.41 6.09
CA ASN A 125 -4.15 -12.94 6.05
C ASN A 125 -4.12 -12.32 7.45
N ARG A 126 -3.27 -12.85 8.31
CA ARG A 126 -3.12 -12.27 9.62
C ARG A 126 -2.56 -10.85 9.52
N ILE A 127 -3.24 -9.94 10.16
CA ILE A 127 -2.93 -8.52 10.11
C ILE A 127 -2.46 -8.03 11.47
N VAL A 128 -1.37 -7.29 11.47
CA VAL A 128 -0.83 -6.63 12.66
C VAL A 128 -0.58 -5.17 12.32
N HIS A 129 -0.92 -4.30 13.23
CA HIS A 129 -0.66 -2.86 13.09
C HIS A 129 0.52 -2.46 13.96
N ALA A 130 1.40 -1.64 13.42
CA ALA A 130 2.59 -1.16 14.09
C ALA A 130 2.76 0.34 13.88
N GLY A 131 3.53 0.98 14.75
CA GLY A 131 3.86 2.39 14.59
C GLY A 131 4.93 2.61 13.53
N LEU A 132 5.35 3.86 13.38
CA LEU A 132 6.26 4.25 12.30
C LEU A 132 7.73 4.01 12.59
N SER A 133 8.11 3.62 13.78
CA SER A 133 9.52 3.40 14.10
C SER A 133 10.00 2.05 13.57
N LYS A 134 11.31 1.94 13.36
CA LYS A 134 11.94 0.70 12.93
C LYS A 134 11.69 -0.43 13.94
N ASP A 135 11.80 -0.15 15.23
CA ASP A 135 11.59 -1.13 16.27
C ASP A 135 10.15 -1.64 16.30
N GLU A 136 9.20 -0.75 16.12
CA GLU A 136 7.79 -1.13 16.05
C GLU A 136 7.47 -1.95 14.80
N LEU A 137 8.07 -1.61 13.67
CA LEU A 137 7.92 -2.39 12.44
C LEU A 137 8.48 -3.81 12.62
N ILE A 138 9.67 -3.94 13.20
CA ILE A 138 10.29 -5.24 13.50
C ILE A 138 9.38 -6.06 14.42
N ARG A 139 8.89 -5.44 15.50
CA ARG A 139 7.97 -6.08 16.43
C ARG A 139 6.71 -6.58 15.72
N GLY A 140 6.12 -5.74 14.89
CA GLY A 140 4.91 -6.09 14.14
C GLY A 140 5.13 -7.26 13.18
N ILE A 141 6.25 -7.30 12.49
CA ILE A 141 6.59 -8.41 11.59
C ILE A 141 6.78 -9.70 12.39
N LYS A 142 7.51 -9.63 13.49
CA LYS A 142 7.70 -10.80 14.37
C LYS A 142 6.37 -11.32 14.87
N GLU A 143 5.48 -10.44 15.30
CA GLU A 143 4.17 -10.82 15.78
C GLU A 143 3.34 -11.49 14.68
N ALA A 144 3.35 -10.95 13.47
CA ALA A 144 2.63 -11.51 12.33
C ALA A 144 3.14 -12.93 11.98
N LEU A 145 4.45 -13.12 12.04
CA LEU A 145 5.07 -14.42 11.75
C LEU A 145 4.90 -15.43 12.88
N THR A 146 5.05 -15.00 14.10
CA THR A 146 4.93 -15.85 15.27
C THR A 146 3.56 -16.47 15.40
N SER A 147 2.55 -15.71 15.01
CA SER A 147 1.20 -16.23 15.09
C SER A 147 0.92 -17.35 14.13
N SER A 148 1.52 -17.35 12.95
CA SER A 148 1.35 -18.44 12.02
C SER A 148 1.99 -19.71 12.57
N VAL A 149 3.08 -19.56 13.28
CA VAL A 149 3.73 -20.71 13.89
C VAL A 149 2.94 -21.26 15.06
N ALA A 150 2.38 -20.38 15.85
CA ALA A 150 1.63 -20.81 17.01
C ALA A 150 0.43 -21.66 16.66
N VAL A 151 0.01 -21.53 15.47
CA VAL A 151 -1.15 -22.25 15.07
C VAL A 151 -0.87 -23.70 14.87
N GLN A 152 0.38 -24.06 14.78
CA GLN A 152 0.62 -25.18 14.40
C GLN A 152 0.66 -26.21 15.21
N PRO A 153 0.75 -26.40 16.07
CA PRO A 153 1.01 -27.33 16.77
C PRO A 153 0.31 -28.34 16.85
N VAL A 154 0.10 -28.80 16.35
CA VAL A 154 -0.49 -29.41 16.48
C VAL A 154 -0.29 -30.57 16.32
N GLY A 155 0.00 -30.87 15.85
CA GLY A 155 0.33 -31.99 15.66
C GLY A 155 0.33 -32.80 16.61
N VAL A 156 0.11 -32.30 17.05
CA VAL A 156 0.17 -32.95 17.96
C VAL A 156 -0.96 -33.71 18.20
#